data_bcc7d03853d56c7b1c6f7174a3941ceb
#
_entry.id   bcc7d03853d56c7b1c6f7174a3941ceb
#
_cell.length_a   1.000
_cell.length_b   1.000
_cell.length_c   1.000
_cell.angle_alpha   90.00
_cell.angle_beta   90.00
_cell.angle_gamma   90.00
#
_symmetry.space_group_name_H-M   'P 1'
#
loop_
_entity.id
_entity.type
_entity.pdbx_description
1 polymer ?
#
loop_
_entity_poly.entity_id
_entity_poly.type
_entity_poly.pdbx_seq_one_letter_code
_entity_poly.pdbx_strand_id
1 'polypeptide(L)'
;GLNLFSFSTINIVSDIYILLGYFGLAIVLFIHRSDDWFAIFISIMIMTFGMRVTNIGNELAMNSSLRYWVSPIMMMGDAGIILFGWLYPDGRFLPRWAKYFVPVMLINAVLFYWPASPLFVAHLDKRIYLGFLLFWYFSSTFAIIYRYRSVTNPNQKQQIRWVLTGLMGPLFWFILFNVLASFFPPFHDETSSTYAVFQ
;
A
#
# COMPACT_ATOMS: atom_id res chain seq x y z
N GLY A 1 -15.10 27.41 9.26
CA GLY A 1 -14.78 26.28 8.43
C GLY A 1 -13.70 26.64 7.41
N LEU A 2 -12.82 25.71 7.09
CA LEU A 2 -11.83 25.88 6.02
C LEU A 2 -12.55 26.12 4.69
N ASN A 3 -12.12 27.12 3.94
CA ASN A 3 -12.65 27.39 2.62
C ASN A 3 -12.27 26.21 1.70
N LEU A 4 -13.17 25.77 0.80
CA LEU A 4 -12.93 24.67 -0.16
C LEU A 4 -11.59 24.82 -0.91
N PHE A 5 -11.22 26.04 -1.24
CA PHE A 5 -9.94 26.35 -1.87
C PHE A 5 -8.74 26.01 -0.98
N SER A 6 -8.80 26.38 0.30
CA SER A 6 -7.71 26.08 1.26
C SER A 6 -7.57 24.58 1.50
N PHE A 7 -8.69 23.85 1.57
CA PHE A 7 -8.70 22.39 1.72
C PHE A 7 -8.06 21.68 0.51
N SER A 8 -8.47 22.05 -0.69
CA SER A 8 -7.90 21.48 -1.93
C SER A 8 -6.40 21.76 -2.05
N THR A 9 -5.96 22.97 -1.68
CA THR A 9 -4.55 23.36 -1.74
C THR A 9 -3.71 22.52 -0.74
N ILE A 10 -4.21 22.31 0.47
CA ILE A 10 -3.51 21.49 1.47
C ILE A 10 -3.34 20.05 0.98
N ASN A 11 -4.39 19.45 0.41
CA ASN A 11 -4.32 18.09 -0.12
C ASN A 11 -3.29 17.96 -1.25
N ILE A 12 -3.31 18.89 -2.21
CA ILE A 12 -2.34 18.87 -3.32
C ILE A 12 -0.90 19.01 -2.82
N VAL A 13 -0.65 19.94 -1.89
CA VAL A 13 0.68 20.15 -1.31
C VAL A 13 1.14 18.90 -0.55
N SER A 14 0.25 18.28 0.23
CA SER A 14 0.54 17.04 0.96
C SER A 14 0.87 15.91 0.00
N ASP A 15 0.10 15.71 -1.07
CA ASP A 15 0.33 14.68 -2.07
C ASP A 15 1.67 14.87 -2.78
N ILE A 16 2.03 16.11 -3.16
CA ILE A 16 3.34 16.40 -3.78
C ILE A 16 4.46 16.07 -2.80
N TYR A 17 4.33 16.43 -1.53
CA TYR A 17 5.33 16.14 -0.51
C TYR A 17 5.53 14.63 -0.31
N ILE A 18 4.42 13.89 -0.25
CA ILE A 18 4.42 12.43 -0.15
C ILE A 18 5.12 11.82 -1.37
N LEU A 19 4.73 12.21 -2.58
CA LEU A 19 5.33 11.70 -3.81
C LEU A 19 6.83 11.97 -3.86
N LEU A 20 7.27 13.19 -3.55
CA LEU A 20 8.69 13.53 -3.52
C LEU A 20 9.46 12.68 -2.50
N GLY A 21 8.87 12.39 -1.35
CA GLY A 21 9.47 11.50 -0.34
C GLY A 21 9.64 10.08 -0.85
N TYR A 22 8.59 9.49 -1.42
CA TYR A 22 8.64 8.13 -1.96
C TYR A 22 9.59 8.01 -3.15
N PHE A 23 9.53 8.96 -4.11
CA PHE A 23 10.43 8.97 -5.27
C PHE A 23 11.89 9.20 -4.85
N GLY A 24 12.14 10.14 -3.94
CA GLY A 24 13.48 10.40 -3.42
C GLY A 24 14.09 9.16 -2.76
N LEU A 25 13.31 8.49 -1.90
CA LEU A 25 13.75 7.25 -1.25
C LEU A 25 14.01 6.13 -2.27
N ALA A 26 13.13 5.96 -3.25
CA ALA A 26 13.28 4.97 -4.30
C ALA A 26 14.55 5.19 -5.13
N ILE A 27 14.82 6.44 -5.53
CA ILE A 27 16.02 6.83 -6.29
C ILE A 27 17.29 6.57 -5.47
N VAL A 28 17.31 7.00 -4.21
CA VAL A 28 18.47 6.78 -3.32
C VAL A 28 18.76 5.29 -3.19
N LEU A 29 17.73 4.46 -2.95
CA LEU A 29 17.91 3.02 -2.83
C LEU A 29 18.40 2.40 -4.14
N PHE A 30 17.84 2.80 -5.27
CA PHE A 30 18.23 2.32 -6.59
C PHE A 30 19.71 2.64 -6.90
N ILE A 31 20.14 3.89 -6.66
CA ILE A 31 21.52 4.30 -6.94
C ILE A 31 22.53 3.55 -6.05
N HIS A 32 22.19 3.34 -4.75
CA HIS A 32 23.13 2.73 -3.82
C HIS A 32 23.18 1.20 -3.89
N ARG A 33 22.18 0.53 -4.46
CA ARG A 33 22.06 -0.94 -4.47
C ARG A 33 21.55 -1.48 -5.80
N SER A 34 21.95 -0.85 -6.92
CA SER A 34 21.52 -1.27 -8.26
C SER A 34 21.99 -2.68 -8.66
N ASP A 35 23.00 -3.23 -7.97
CA ASP A 35 23.49 -4.59 -8.22
C ASP A 35 22.62 -5.68 -7.56
N ASP A 36 21.74 -5.30 -6.64
CA ASP A 36 20.85 -6.22 -5.93
C ASP A 36 19.43 -6.16 -6.53
N TRP A 37 19.01 -7.24 -7.17
CA TRP A 37 17.66 -7.36 -7.75
C TRP A 37 16.55 -7.06 -6.73
N PHE A 38 16.76 -7.44 -5.45
CA PHE A 38 15.76 -7.21 -4.42
C PHE A 38 15.66 -5.73 -4.04
N ALA A 39 16.78 -5.00 -4.06
CA ALA A 39 16.78 -3.55 -3.87
C ALA A 39 16.11 -2.84 -5.05
N ILE A 40 16.31 -3.31 -6.29
CA ILE A 40 15.60 -2.80 -7.48
C ILE A 40 14.09 -3.02 -7.32
N PHE A 41 13.68 -4.23 -6.94
CA PHE A 41 12.26 -4.54 -6.67
C PHE A 41 11.67 -3.60 -5.62
N ILE A 42 12.36 -3.37 -4.48
CA ILE A 42 11.91 -2.46 -3.43
C ILE A 42 11.82 -1.03 -3.95
N SER A 43 12.75 -0.56 -4.76
CA SER A 43 12.72 0.79 -5.33
C SER A 43 11.48 0.99 -6.22
N ILE A 44 11.19 0.04 -7.11
CA ILE A 44 9.98 0.08 -7.95
C ILE A 44 8.71 0.02 -7.10
N MET A 45 8.69 -0.85 -6.09
CA MET A 45 7.58 -0.97 -5.15
C MET A 45 7.31 0.35 -4.42
N ILE A 46 8.33 0.97 -3.84
CA ILE A 46 8.22 2.24 -3.11
C ILE A 46 7.67 3.34 -4.05
N MET A 47 8.22 3.44 -5.26
CA MET A 47 7.80 4.43 -6.24
C MET A 47 6.33 4.25 -6.65
N THR A 48 5.91 3.03 -6.94
CA THR A 48 4.52 2.73 -7.35
C THR A 48 3.54 2.82 -6.18
N PHE A 49 3.97 2.45 -4.97
CA PHE A 49 3.17 2.59 -3.76
C PHE A 49 2.96 4.05 -3.37
N GLY A 50 3.91 4.94 -3.65
CA GLY A 50 3.73 6.38 -3.49
C GLY A 50 2.50 6.92 -4.22
N MET A 51 2.23 6.46 -5.44
CA MET A 51 1.01 6.80 -6.18
C MET A 51 -0.25 6.26 -5.51
N ARG A 52 -0.16 5.09 -4.85
CA ARG A 52 -1.31 4.46 -4.19
C ARG A 52 -1.79 5.21 -2.95
N VAL A 53 -0.88 5.85 -2.22
CA VAL A 53 -1.21 6.55 -0.96
C VAL A 53 -1.60 8.02 -1.15
N THR A 54 -1.54 8.56 -2.36
CA THR A 54 -1.94 9.94 -2.66
C THR A 54 -3.38 10.05 -3.13
N ASN A 55 -4.04 11.15 -2.80
CA ASN A 55 -5.38 11.46 -3.30
C ASN A 55 -5.37 11.66 -4.82
N ILE A 56 -4.35 12.33 -5.35
CA ILE A 56 -4.17 12.52 -6.80
C ILE A 56 -4.15 11.16 -7.52
N GLY A 57 -3.39 10.19 -7.04
CA GLY A 57 -3.34 8.85 -7.62
C GLY A 57 -4.71 8.17 -7.61
N ASN A 58 -5.42 8.24 -6.49
CA ASN A 58 -6.77 7.67 -6.36
C ASN A 58 -7.77 8.34 -7.30
N GLU A 59 -7.80 9.67 -7.38
CA GLU A 59 -8.68 10.40 -8.29
C GLU A 59 -8.40 10.09 -9.76
N LEU A 60 -7.14 10.02 -10.16
CA LEU A 60 -6.75 9.66 -11.52
C LEU A 60 -7.14 8.22 -11.88
N ALA A 61 -7.06 7.29 -10.93
CA ALA A 61 -7.45 5.90 -11.14
C ALA A 61 -8.97 5.72 -11.22
N MET A 62 -9.75 6.52 -10.48
CA MET A 62 -11.21 6.36 -10.40
C MET A 62 -11.94 7.17 -11.46
N ASN A 63 -11.59 8.43 -11.67
CA ASN A 63 -12.42 9.43 -12.34
C ASN A 63 -11.84 9.96 -13.64
N SER A 64 -10.65 9.55 -14.09
CA SER A 64 -10.01 10.12 -15.27
C SER A 64 -9.91 9.15 -16.46
N SER A 65 -9.66 9.70 -17.65
CA SER A 65 -9.30 8.90 -18.84
C SER A 65 -7.96 8.18 -18.68
N LEU A 66 -7.13 8.63 -17.71
CA LEU A 66 -5.83 8.05 -17.39
C LEU A 66 -5.91 6.79 -16.53
N ARG A 67 -7.12 6.39 -16.08
CA ARG A 67 -7.32 5.21 -15.21
C ARG A 67 -6.66 3.94 -15.74
N TYR A 68 -6.66 3.72 -17.05
CA TYR A 68 -6.03 2.53 -17.66
C TYR A 68 -4.51 2.48 -17.51
N TRP A 69 -3.87 3.64 -17.25
CA TRP A 69 -2.44 3.74 -17.01
C TRP A 69 -2.11 3.79 -15.50
N VAL A 70 -2.91 4.51 -14.74
CA VAL A 70 -2.66 4.75 -13.31
C VAL A 70 -3.03 3.51 -12.48
N SER A 71 -4.16 2.85 -12.76
CA SER A 71 -4.58 1.67 -11.99
C SER A 71 -3.57 0.53 -12.00
N PRO A 72 -2.91 0.16 -13.12
CA PRO A 72 -1.83 -0.83 -13.11
C PRO A 72 -0.62 -0.42 -12.27
N ILE A 73 -0.28 0.87 -12.23
CA ILE A 73 0.82 1.37 -11.39
C ILE A 73 0.47 1.19 -9.90
N MET A 74 -0.75 1.54 -9.51
CA MET A 74 -1.23 1.34 -8.14
C MET A 74 -1.31 -0.15 -7.77
N MET A 75 -1.75 -1.00 -8.72
CA MET A 75 -1.72 -2.45 -8.57
C MET A 75 -0.31 -2.96 -8.26
N MET A 76 0.70 -2.46 -8.97
CA MET A 76 2.10 -2.83 -8.72
C MET A 76 2.56 -2.41 -7.32
N GLY A 77 2.10 -1.26 -6.83
CA GLY A 77 2.38 -0.79 -5.47
C GLY A 77 1.80 -1.71 -4.40
N ASP A 78 0.50 -2.00 -4.46
CA ASP A 78 -0.17 -2.89 -3.49
C ASP A 78 0.36 -4.34 -3.56
N ALA A 79 0.50 -4.89 -4.77
CA ALA A 79 1.08 -6.21 -4.95
C ALA A 79 2.54 -6.26 -4.47
N GLY A 80 3.30 -5.20 -4.73
CA GLY A 80 4.69 -5.07 -4.32
C GLY A 80 4.88 -5.10 -2.81
N ILE A 81 4.06 -4.38 -2.05
CA ILE A 81 4.17 -4.37 -0.58
C ILE A 81 3.80 -5.73 0.05
N ILE A 82 2.86 -6.46 -0.55
CA ILE A 82 2.52 -7.82 -0.14
C ILE A 82 3.69 -8.76 -0.42
N LEU A 83 4.22 -8.72 -1.65
CA LEU A 83 5.40 -9.50 -2.05
C LEU A 83 6.62 -9.16 -1.21
N PHE A 84 6.83 -7.89 -0.88
CA PHE A 84 7.91 -7.47 0.00
C PHE A 84 7.87 -8.24 1.32
N GLY A 85 6.72 -8.32 1.99
CA GLY A 85 6.63 -9.05 3.25
C GLY A 85 6.90 -10.55 3.11
N TRP A 86 6.58 -11.15 1.97
CA TRP A 86 6.89 -12.58 1.72
C TRP A 86 8.34 -12.83 1.34
N LEU A 87 9.04 -11.85 0.77
CA LEU A 87 10.41 -11.95 0.27
C LEU A 87 11.47 -11.39 1.22
N TYR A 88 11.12 -10.39 2.06
CA TYR A 88 12.06 -9.69 2.91
C TYR A 88 12.67 -10.61 3.99
N PRO A 89 14.01 -10.51 4.33
CA PRO A 89 14.99 -9.58 3.76
C PRO A 89 15.81 -10.13 2.59
N ASP A 90 15.77 -11.42 2.28
CA ASP A 90 16.75 -12.12 1.42
C ASP A 90 16.21 -12.39 0.02
N GLY A 91 15.04 -11.88 -0.34
CA GLY A 91 14.41 -12.15 -1.62
C GLY A 91 13.92 -13.61 -1.79
N ARG A 92 13.77 -14.36 -0.70
CA ARG A 92 13.30 -15.75 -0.71
C ARG A 92 11.95 -15.88 -0.03
N PHE A 93 11.05 -16.68 -0.61
CA PHE A 93 9.75 -16.93 0.01
C PHE A 93 9.90 -17.71 1.32
N LEU A 94 9.49 -17.06 2.40
CA LEU A 94 9.38 -17.67 3.71
C LEU A 94 8.12 -17.15 4.41
N PRO A 95 7.17 -18.00 4.79
CA PRO A 95 7.14 -19.47 4.67
C PRO A 95 7.04 -19.94 3.21
N ARG A 96 7.49 -21.17 2.92
CA ARG A 96 7.58 -21.72 1.54
C ARG A 96 6.23 -21.79 0.82
N TRP A 97 5.15 -21.86 1.54
CA TRP A 97 3.81 -21.90 0.96
C TRP A 97 3.41 -20.54 0.32
N ALA A 98 4.00 -19.41 0.75
CA ALA A 98 3.67 -18.09 0.22
C ALA A 98 3.84 -17.99 -1.31
N LYS A 99 4.81 -18.71 -1.90
CA LYS A 99 5.00 -18.76 -3.36
C LYS A 99 3.76 -19.24 -4.13
N TYR A 100 2.95 -20.12 -3.55
CA TYR A 100 1.74 -20.63 -4.18
C TYR A 100 0.57 -19.63 -4.13
N PHE A 101 0.63 -18.67 -3.22
CA PHE A 101 -0.35 -17.59 -3.14
C PHE A 101 -0.06 -16.44 -4.11
N VAL A 102 1.15 -16.35 -4.66
CA VAL A 102 1.52 -15.30 -5.62
C VAL A 102 0.57 -15.25 -6.83
N PRO A 103 0.28 -16.36 -7.55
CA PRO A 103 -0.66 -16.31 -8.66
C PRO A 103 -2.06 -15.86 -8.24
N VAL A 104 -2.54 -16.34 -7.09
CA VAL A 104 -3.86 -15.96 -6.56
C VAL A 104 -3.91 -14.48 -6.24
N MET A 105 -2.87 -13.94 -5.60
CA MET A 105 -2.74 -12.53 -5.28
C MET A 105 -2.68 -11.68 -6.55
N LEU A 106 -1.90 -12.08 -7.56
CA LEU A 106 -1.80 -11.36 -8.82
C LEU A 106 -3.12 -11.35 -9.59
N ILE A 107 -3.83 -12.49 -9.66
CA ILE A 107 -5.15 -12.56 -10.28
C ILE A 107 -6.13 -11.62 -9.56
N ASN A 108 -6.13 -11.67 -8.23
CA ASN A 108 -6.96 -10.80 -7.40
C ASN A 108 -6.63 -9.31 -7.63
N ALA A 109 -5.33 -8.97 -7.66
CA ALA A 109 -4.88 -7.60 -7.95
C ALA A 109 -5.33 -7.14 -9.34
N VAL A 110 -5.16 -7.97 -10.38
CA VAL A 110 -5.64 -7.64 -11.73
C VAL A 110 -7.15 -7.43 -11.74
N LEU A 111 -7.93 -8.30 -11.11
CA LEU A 111 -9.39 -8.18 -11.07
C LEU A 111 -9.85 -6.89 -10.38
N PHE A 112 -9.15 -6.43 -9.35
CA PHE A 112 -9.52 -5.22 -8.62
C PHE A 112 -9.03 -3.92 -9.27
N TYR A 113 -7.91 -3.97 -9.97
CA TYR A 113 -7.30 -2.76 -10.55
C TYR A 113 -7.53 -2.62 -12.06
N TRP A 114 -8.01 -3.66 -12.76
CA TRP A 114 -8.30 -3.55 -14.18
C TRP A 114 -9.64 -2.86 -14.42
N PRO A 115 -9.67 -1.68 -15.09
CA PRO A 115 -10.89 -0.86 -15.20
C PRO A 115 -12.04 -1.52 -15.95
N ALA A 116 -11.77 -2.50 -16.81
CA ALA A 116 -12.81 -3.27 -17.51
C ALA A 116 -13.29 -4.49 -16.73
N SER A 117 -12.74 -4.75 -15.53
CA SER A 117 -13.16 -5.87 -14.69
C SER A 117 -14.51 -5.58 -14.01
N PRO A 118 -15.40 -6.57 -13.88
CA PRO A 118 -16.62 -6.43 -13.09
C PRO A 118 -16.34 -6.24 -11.59
N LEU A 119 -15.15 -6.64 -11.13
CA LEU A 119 -14.69 -6.49 -9.74
C LEU A 119 -13.76 -5.27 -9.57
N PHE A 120 -13.75 -4.35 -10.54
CA PHE A 120 -12.95 -3.13 -10.41
C PHE A 120 -13.32 -2.37 -9.13
N VAL A 121 -12.32 -1.91 -8.43
CA VAL A 121 -12.46 -1.32 -7.09
C VAL A 121 -13.49 -0.18 -7.00
N ALA A 122 -13.69 0.58 -8.08
CA ALA A 122 -14.71 1.63 -8.14
C ALA A 122 -16.17 1.11 -8.13
N HIS A 123 -16.37 -0.15 -8.49
CA HIS A 123 -17.69 -0.79 -8.54
C HIS A 123 -17.96 -1.71 -7.34
N LEU A 124 -16.91 -1.98 -6.56
CA LEU A 124 -16.97 -2.92 -5.44
C LEU A 124 -17.39 -2.20 -4.16
N ASP A 125 -18.18 -2.89 -3.34
CA ASP A 125 -18.45 -2.40 -1.98
C ASP A 125 -17.13 -2.23 -1.21
N LYS A 126 -16.95 -1.04 -0.62
CA LYS A 126 -15.72 -0.65 0.10
C LYS A 126 -15.34 -1.68 1.17
N ARG A 127 -16.32 -2.28 1.85
CA ARG A 127 -16.08 -3.27 2.92
C ARG A 127 -15.50 -4.57 2.38
N ILE A 128 -16.00 -5.02 1.22
CA ILE A 128 -15.50 -6.22 0.54
C ILE A 128 -14.05 -5.98 0.10
N TYR A 129 -13.80 -4.86 -0.56
CA TYR A 129 -12.44 -4.49 -0.97
C TYR A 129 -11.47 -4.40 0.20
N LEU A 130 -11.86 -3.71 1.29
CA LEU A 130 -11.07 -3.61 2.51
C LEU A 130 -10.80 -4.98 3.14
N GLY A 131 -11.78 -5.89 3.13
CA GLY A 131 -11.61 -7.26 3.63
C GLY A 131 -10.51 -8.03 2.88
N PHE A 132 -10.51 -7.97 1.54
CA PHE A 132 -9.46 -8.58 0.71
C PHE A 132 -8.09 -7.94 0.94
N LEU A 133 -8.05 -6.63 1.01
CA LEU A 133 -6.80 -5.88 1.21
C LEU A 133 -6.18 -6.20 2.58
N LEU A 134 -6.99 -6.24 3.62
CA LEU A 134 -6.56 -6.65 4.97
C LEU A 134 -6.06 -8.09 4.99
N PHE A 135 -6.76 -9.02 4.32
CA PHE A 135 -6.32 -10.41 4.22
C PHE A 135 -4.90 -10.50 3.66
N TRP A 136 -4.61 -9.80 2.56
CA TRP A 136 -3.28 -9.79 1.96
C TRP A 136 -2.23 -9.11 2.83
N TYR A 137 -2.54 -7.98 3.45
CA TYR A 137 -1.61 -7.29 4.35
C TYR A 137 -1.32 -8.11 5.61
N PHE A 138 -2.32 -8.77 6.19
CA PHE A 138 -2.10 -9.67 7.31
C PHE A 138 -1.26 -10.89 6.91
N SER A 139 -1.46 -11.45 5.73
CA SER A 139 -0.64 -12.56 5.23
C SER A 139 0.83 -12.16 5.08
N SER A 140 1.08 -10.95 4.57
CA SER A 140 2.41 -10.35 4.44
C SER A 140 3.06 -10.14 5.82
N THR A 141 2.33 -9.51 6.73
CA THR A 141 2.77 -9.27 8.11
C THR A 141 3.06 -10.58 8.84
N PHE A 142 2.19 -11.58 8.69
CA PHE A 142 2.40 -12.92 9.26
C PHE A 142 3.70 -13.54 8.75
N ALA A 143 3.99 -13.42 7.46
CA ALA A 143 5.23 -13.96 6.89
C ALA A 143 6.48 -13.29 7.51
N ILE A 144 6.45 -11.98 7.74
CA ILE A 144 7.55 -11.25 8.40
C ILE A 144 7.69 -11.71 9.87
N ILE A 145 6.59 -11.87 10.60
CA ILE A 145 6.60 -12.36 11.99
C ILE A 145 7.13 -13.80 12.05
N TYR A 146 6.69 -14.66 11.14
CA TYR A 146 7.17 -16.03 11.05
C TYR A 146 8.69 -16.06 10.82
N ARG A 147 9.18 -15.22 9.92
CA ARG A 147 10.61 -15.08 9.65
C ARG A 147 11.38 -14.56 10.86
N TYR A 148 10.86 -13.55 11.55
CA TYR A 148 11.47 -13.04 12.78
C TYR A 148 11.71 -14.12 13.83
N ARG A 149 10.78 -15.08 13.94
CA ARG A 149 10.91 -16.23 14.85
C ARG A 149 11.89 -17.29 14.36
N SER A 150 12.06 -17.42 13.05
CA SER A 150 12.89 -18.46 12.43
C SER A 150 14.35 -18.06 12.26
N VAL A 151 14.66 -16.75 12.27
CA VAL A 151 16.01 -16.24 12.06
C VAL A 151 16.80 -16.29 13.37
N THR A 152 18.01 -16.83 13.29
CA THR A 152 18.96 -16.92 14.42
C THR A 152 19.99 -15.79 14.44
N ASN A 153 20.30 -15.22 13.25
CA ASN A 153 21.28 -14.14 13.13
C ASN A 153 20.74 -12.84 13.78
N PRO A 154 21.44 -12.27 14.80
CA PRO A 154 20.98 -11.10 15.53
C PRO A 154 20.83 -9.85 14.64
N ASN A 155 21.73 -9.66 13.66
CA ASN A 155 21.65 -8.51 12.74
C ASN A 155 20.41 -8.57 11.85
N GLN A 156 20.13 -9.73 11.26
CA GLN A 156 18.89 -9.92 10.47
C GLN A 156 17.65 -9.77 11.35
N LYS A 157 17.67 -10.29 12.57
CA LYS A 157 16.57 -10.16 13.51
C LYS A 157 16.29 -8.70 13.86
N GLN A 158 17.33 -7.89 14.03
CA GLN A 158 17.20 -6.46 14.25
C GLN A 158 16.59 -5.74 13.03
N GLN A 159 17.06 -6.05 11.82
CA GLN A 159 16.49 -5.50 10.58
C GLN A 159 14.99 -5.82 10.45
N ILE A 160 14.59 -7.09 10.66
CA ILE A 160 13.19 -7.51 10.61
C ILE A 160 12.36 -6.77 11.67
N ARG A 161 12.90 -6.57 12.87
CA ARG A 161 12.21 -5.81 13.93
C ARG A 161 11.92 -4.38 13.50
N TRP A 162 12.89 -3.69 12.88
CA TRP A 162 12.68 -2.33 12.38
C TRP A 162 11.59 -2.26 11.30
N VAL A 163 11.59 -3.22 10.37
CA VAL A 163 10.55 -3.30 9.34
C VAL A 163 9.18 -3.59 9.95
N LEU A 164 9.09 -4.52 10.91
CA LEU A 164 7.83 -4.80 11.62
C LEU A 164 7.31 -3.54 12.32
N THR A 165 8.17 -2.83 13.04
CA THR A 165 7.77 -1.60 13.73
C THR A 165 7.29 -0.54 12.73
N GLY A 166 8.00 -0.39 11.60
CA GLY A 166 7.62 0.55 10.53
C GLY A 166 6.32 0.19 9.82
N LEU A 167 5.99 -1.10 9.70
CA LEU A 167 4.73 -1.55 9.10
C LEU A 167 3.55 -1.50 10.07
N MET A 168 3.78 -1.73 11.36
CA MET A 168 2.72 -1.74 12.38
C MET A 168 2.04 -0.38 12.54
N GLY A 169 2.78 0.72 12.49
CA GLY A 169 2.24 2.07 12.60
C GLY A 169 1.23 2.38 11.47
N PRO A 170 1.64 2.35 10.21
CA PRO A 170 0.74 2.56 9.07
C PRO A 170 -0.44 1.57 9.02
N LEU A 171 -0.21 0.29 9.35
CA LEU A 171 -1.28 -0.72 9.38
C LEU A 171 -2.30 -0.41 10.48
N PHE A 172 -1.84 -0.05 11.68
CA PHE A 172 -2.72 0.36 12.78
C PHE A 172 -3.55 1.59 12.39
N TRP A 173 -2.89 2.60 11.80
CA TRP A 173 -3.54 3.81 11.31
C TRP A 173 -4.58 3.49 10.23
N PHE A 174 -4.21 2.65 9.26
CA PHE A 174 -5.12 2.20 8.21
C PHE A 174 -6.36 1.50 8.78
N ILE A 175 -6.20 0.59 9.75
CA ILE A 175 -7.32 -0.10 10.41
C ILE A 175 -8.19 0.91 11.16
N LEU A 176 -7.57 1.81 11.93
CA LEU A 176 -8.28 2.79 12.73
C LEU A 176 -9.16 3.70 11.87
N PHE A 177 -8.61 4.27 10.79
CA PHE A 177 -9.29 5.29 10.00
C PHE A 177 -10.12 4.74 8.83
N ASN A 178 -9.76 3.60 8.27
CA ASN A 178 -10.53 3.04 7.15
C ASN A 178 -11.51 1.96 7.57
N VAL A 179 -11.10 1.07 8.47
CA VAL A 179 -11.95 -0.06 8.88
C VAL A 179 -12.93 0.38 9.96
N LEU A 180 -12.44 0.96 11.06
CA LEU A 180 -13.34 1.41 12.13
C LEU A 180 -14.27 2.52 11.67
N ALA A 181 -13.77 3.49 10.89
CA ALA A 181 -14.61 4.55 10.34
C ALA A 181 -15.74 4.02 9.46
N SER A 182 -15.54 2.90 8.74
CA SER A 182 -16.59 2.29 7.92
C SER A 182 -17.76 1.69 8.72
N PHE A 183 -17.58 1.45 10.02
CA PHE A 183 -18.60 0.91 10.91
C PHE A 183 -19.29 1.98 11.80
N PHE A 184 -18.72 3.18 11.88
CA PHE A 184 -19.26 4.25 12.72
C PHE A 184 -19.85 5.39 11.86
N PRO A 185 -21.20 5.64 11.93
CA PRO A 185 -21.92 6.63 11.12
C PRO A 185 -21.31 8.05 11.13
N PRO A 186 -20.79 8.59 12.27
CA PRO A 186 -20.27 9.96 12.31
C PRO A 186 -19.08 10.21 11.38
N PHE A 187 -18.36 9.15 11.00
CA PHE A 187 -17.21 9.24 10.09
C PHE A 187 -17.59 8.99 8.63
N HIS A 188 -18.86 8.69 8.34
CA HIS A 188 -19.36 8.40 7.00
C HIS A 188 -20.00 9.61 6.32
N ASP A 189 -20.28 10.66 7.08
CA ASP A 189 -20.87 11.90 6.58
C ASP A 189 -19.78 12.76 5.94
N GLU A 190 -19.72 12.77 4.61
CA GLU A 190 -18.79 13.61 3.83
C GLU A 190 -18.94 15.10 4.12
N THR A 191 -20.05 15.51 4.71
CA THR A 191 -20.32 16.89 5.13
C THR A 191 -19.78 17.22 6.54
N SER A 192 -19.33 16.22 7.29
CA SER A 192 -18.80 16.39 8.64
C SER A 192 -17.40 17.03 8.60
N SER A 193 -17.19 18.05 9.42
CA SER A 193 -15.86 18.65 9.62
C SER A 193 -14.82 17.64 10.12
N THR A 194 -15.26 16.55 10.72
CA THR A 194 -14.42 15.44 11.19
C THR A 194 -13.88 14.61 10.01
N TYR A 195 -14.69 14.40 8.96
CA TYR A 195 -14.26 13.69 7.74
C TYR A 195 -13.13 14.43 7.02
N ALA A 196 -13.24 15.77 6.97
CA ALA A 196 -12.25 16.63 6.32
C ALA A 196 -10.88 16.70 7.03
N VAL A 197 -10.81 16.33 8.32
CA VAL A 197 -9.57 16.33 9.10
C VAL A 197 -8.83 14.99 9.01
N PHE A 198 -9.52 13.91 8.62
CA PHE A 198 -8.98 12.53 8.64
C PHE A 198 -8.79 11.92 7.25
N GLN A 199 -9.09 12.62 6.15
CA GLN A 199 -8.67 12.28 4.81
C GLN A 199 -7.30 12.88 4.50
#